data_c804d8451533e820256866ba2961ef0a
#
_entry.id   c804d8451533e820256866ba2961ef0a
#
_cell.length_a   1.000
_cell.length_b   1.000
_cell.length_c   1.000
_cell.angle_alpha   90.00
_cell.angle_beta   90.00
_cell.angle_gamma   90.00
#
_symmetry.space_group_name_H-M   'P 1'
#
loop_
_entity.id
_entity.type
_entity.pdbx_description
1 polymer ?
#
loop_
_entity_poly.entity_id
_entity_poly.type
_entity_poly.pdbx_seq_one_letter_code
_entity_poly.pdbx_strand_id
1 'polypeptide(L)'
;MTAKARYDALSSDRSQFLNIAEQATKLTLPYLVRGEEEHNGGARNLTTPWQSVGAKGVVTLASKLMLALLPPQTSFFKLQLDENALQGQIPPEMRSELDLSFAKIERTILEAIAASSDRVIIHQALKHLIVAGNVLVFMGESGLKMFPLNRYVLERDGNGNVIEIVTKERINKSLLEDIVPEDFMLDQEQDVTEDGEYVDRQEVDIYTHCLRVGNRYEWHQEVYDQIIPASKGKAPANATPWLPL
;
A
#
# COMPACT_ATOMS: atom_id res chain seq x y z
N MET A 1 1.18 -3.39 23.24
CA MET A 1 0.01 -2.82 22.57
C MET A 1 -0.14 -3.60 21.28
N THR A 2 -1.31 -4.15 20.98
CA THR A 2 -1.52 -4.95 19.77
C THR A 2 -1.64 -4.05 18.54
N ALA A 3 -1.39 -4.59 17.35
CA ALA A 3 -1.48 -3.83 16.10
C ALA A 3 -2.90 -3.27 15.88
N LYS A 4 -3.94 -4.04 16.26
CA LYS A 4 -5.35 -3.59 16.24
C LYS A 4 -5.56 -2.35 17.11
N ALA A 5 -5.16 -2.42 18.39
CA ALA A 5 -5.34 -1.31 19.32
C ALA A 5 -4.57 -0.05 18.86
N ARG A 6 -3.41 -0.24 18.23
CA ARG A 6 -2.64 0.87 17.67
C ARG A 6 -3.31 1.47 16.43
N TYR A 7 -3.83 0.60 15.54
CA TYR A 7 -4.62 1.04 14.38
C TYR A 7 -5.82 1.87 14.80
N ASP A 8 -6.59 1.43 15.79
CA ASP A 8 -7.79 2.12 16.26
C ASP A 8 -7.47 3.49 16.85
N ALA A 9 -6.40 3.59 17.66
CA ALA A 9 -5.95 4.86 18.22
C ALA A 9 -5.57 5.88 17.12
N LEU A 10 -4.71 5.51 16.17
CA LEU A 10 -4.28 6.37 15.07
C LEU A 10 -5.42 6.67 14.08
N SER A 11 -6.36 5.73 13.91
CA SER A 11 -7.54 5.92 13.05
C SER A 11 -8.48 6.98 13.62
N SER A 12 -8.64 7.02 14.94
CA SER A 12 -9.44 8.05 15.62
C SER A 12 -8.88 9.45 15.36
N ASP A 13 -7.57 9.63 15.48
CA ASP A 13 -6.90 10.92 15.28
C ASP A 13 -7.09 11.51 13.89
N ARG A 14 -7.18 10.66 12.85
CA ARG A 14 -7.35 11.09 11.46
C ARG A 14 -8.79 11.11 10.97
N SER A 15 -9.78 10.84 11.82
CA SER A 15 -11.19 10.69 11.44
C SER A 15 -11.74 11.84 10.60
N GLN A 16 -11.34 13.09 10.89
CA GLN A 16 -11.75 14.25 10.09
C GLN A 16 -11.25 14.21 8.65
N PHE A 17 -10.00 13.80 8.45
CA PHE A 17 -9.41 13.65 7.10
C PHE A 17 -10.07 12.53 6.30
N LEU A 18 -10.40 11.42 6.97
CA LEU A 18 -11.11 10.32 6.36
C LEU A 18 -12.51 10.74 5.90
N ASN A 19 -13.26 11.46 6.72
CA ASN A 19 -14.58 11.99 6.38
C ASN A 19 -14.53 12.93 5.15
N ILE A 20 -13.51 13.78 5.05
CA ILE A 20 -13.32 14.66 3.88
C ILE A 20 -13.03 13.81 2.64
N ALA A 21 -12.17 12.81 2.73
CA ALA A 21 -11.85 11.90 1.63
C ALA A 21 -13.09 11.13 1.15
N GLU A 22 -13.92 10.63 2.07
CA GLU A 22 -15.19 9.97 1.75
C GLU A 22 -16.18 10.90 1.03
N GLN A 23 -16.30 12.15 1.47
CA GLN A 23 -17.12 13.15 0.78
C GLN A 23 -16.60 13.43 -0.62
N ALA A 24 -15.29 13.59 -0.78
CA ALA A 24 -14.64 13.80 -2.07
C ALA A 24 -14.86 12.60 -3.03
N THR A 25 -14.79 11.37 -2.52
CA THR A 25 -15.06 10.17 -3.32
C THR A 25 -16.51 10.07 -3.74
N LYS A 26 -17.49 10.41 -2.87
CA LYS A 26 -18.92 10.44 -3.22
C LYS A 26 -19.23 11.38 -4.39
N LEU A 27 -18.46 12.48 -4.51
CA LEU A 27 -18.62 13.46 -5.60
C LEU A 27 -17.83 13.09 -6.87
N THR A 28 -16.89 12.16 -6.81
CA THR A 28 -15.99 11.79 -7.91
C THR A 28 -16.10 10.32 -8.27
N LEU A 29 -15.39 9.46 -7.57
CA LEU A 29 -15.32 8.00 -7.77
C LEU A 29 -15.69 7.28 -6.47
N PRO A 30 -16.97 6.98 -6.22
CA PRO A 30 -17.46 6.47 -4.93
C PRO A 30 -16.84 5.17 -4.45
N TYR A 31 -16.20 4.42 -5.34
CA TYR A 31 -15.57 3.14 -5.01
C TYR A 31 -14.15 3.27 -4.40
N LEU A 32 -13.52 4.47 -4.43
CA LEU A 32 -12.13 4.62 -4.00
C LEU A 32 -11.95 4.49 -2.48
N VAL A 33 -12.70 5.28 -1.71
CA VAL A 33 -12.66 5.21 -0.24
C VAL A 33 -14.08 4.95 0.25
N ARG A 34 -14.27 3.88 1.01
CA ARG A 34 -15.57 3.48 1.55
C ARG A 34 -15.50 3.48 3.07
N GLY A 35 -16.59 3.91 3.71
CA GLY A 35 -16.73 3.79 5.17
C GLY A 35 -16.70 2.33 5.64
N GLU A 36 -16.30 2.10 6.88
CA GLU A 36 -16.25 0.75 7.46
C GLU A 36 -17.62 0.10 7.57
N GLU A 37 -18.66 0.90 7.79
CA GLU A 37 -20.06 0.43 7.91
C GLU A 37 -20.59 -0.25 6.64
N GLU A 38 -20.07 0.10 5.46
CA GLU A 38 -20.47 -0.51 4.19
C GLU A 38 -19.85 -1.91 3.95
N HIS A 39 -19.05 -2.43 4.91
CA HIS A 39 -18.36 -3.71 4.77
C HIS A 39 -19.08 -4.89 5.46
N ASN A 40 -20.15 -4.63 6.20
CA ASN A 40 -20.88 -5.65 6.96
C ASN A 40 -21.87 -6.49 6.11
N GLY A 41 -21.44 -7.00 4.96
CA GLY A 41 -22.21 -8.01 4.21
C GLY A 41 -23.49 -7.52 3.53
N GLY A 42 -23.90 -6.27 3.72
CA GLY A 42 -25.06 -5.67 3.07
C GLY A 42 -24.86 -5.36 1.59
N ALA A 43 -25.94 -5.25 0.84
CA ALA A 43 -25.92 -4.85 -0.56
C ALA A 43 -25.12 -3.56 -0.75
N ARG A 44 -24.13 -3.59 -1.65
CA ARG A 44 -23.21 -2.48 -1.91
C ARG A 44 -23.95 -1.33 -2.61
N ASN A 45 -24.55 -0.43 -1.84
CA ASN A 45 -25.14 0.79 -2.37
C ASN A 45 -24.05 1.83 -2.62
N LEU A 46 -23.52 1.88 -3.85
CA LEU A 46 -22.65 2.96 -4.27
C LEU A 46 -23.49 4.19 -4.63
N THR A 47 -23.25 5.30 -3.94
CA THR A 47 -23.86 6.59 -4.29
C THR A 47 -23.49 6.96 -5.72
N THR A 48 -24.45 7.13 -6.60
CA THR A 48 -24.21 7.59 -7.97
C THR A 48 -24.07 9.12 -7.96
N PRO A 49 -22.93 9.71 -8.38
CA PRO A 49 -22.80 11.16 -8.47
C PRO A 49 -23.82 11.74 -9.47
N TRP A 50 -24.41 12.87 -9.13
CA TRP A 50 -25.36 13.57 -10.00
C TRP A 50 -24.74 14.05 -11.33
N GLN A 51 -23.41 14.23 -11.35
CA GLN A 51 -22.66 14.69 -12.51
C GLN A 51 -21.38 13.88 -12.69
N SER A 52 -21.00 13.62 -13.94
CA SER A 52 -19.80 12.87 -14.28
C SER A 52 -18.51 13.73 -14.36
N VAL A 53 -18.61 15.05 -14.13
CA VAL A 53 -17.48 15.98 -14.30
C VAL A 53 -16.31 15.62 -13.39
N GLY A 54 -16.59 15.37 -12.09
CA GLY A 54 -15.58 14.97 -11.12
C GLY A 54 -14.91 13.63 -11.50
N ALA A 55 -15.69 12.63 -11.86
CA ALA A 55 -15.18 11.33 -12.28
C ALA A 55 -14.29 11.43 -13.53
N LYS A 56 -14.76 12.15 -14.57
CA LYS A 56 -13.98 12.42 -15.80
C LYS A 56 -12.69 13.17 -15.50
N GLY A 57 -12.74 14.18 -14.63
CA GLY A 57 -11.57 14.97 -14.20
C GLY A 57 -10.51 14.09 -13.55
N VAL A 58 -10.89 13.27 -12.57
CA VAL A 58 -9.97 12.36 -11.87
C VAL A 58 -9.36 11.34 -12.84
N VAL A 59 -10.16 10.67 -13.66
CA VAL A 59 -9.67 9.67 -14.61
C VAL A 59 -8.73 10.30 -15.64
N THR A 60 -9.08 11.46 -16.19
CA THR A 60 -8.24 12.16 -17.17
C THR A 60 -6.92 12.62 -16.56
N LEU A 61 -6.95 13.19 -15.36
CA LEU A 61 -5.74 13.64 -14.67
C LEU A 61 -4.85 12.45 -14.30
N ALA A 62 -5.40 11.39 -13.73
CA ALA A 62 -4.64 10.17 -13.40
C ALA A 62 -3.97 9.57 -14.65
N SER A 63 -4.69 9.52 -15.78
CA SER A 63 -4.14 9.01 -17.04
C SER A 63 -3.01 9.90 -17.59
N LYS A 64 -3.16 11.22 -17.50
CA LYS A 64 -2.09 12.16 -17.91
C LYS A 64 -0.86 12.04 -17.02
N LEU A 65 -1.06 11.94 -15.69
CA LEU A 65 0.04 11.73 -14.75
C LEU A 65 0.74 10.39 -15.01
N MET A 66 -0.02 9.32 -15.29
CA MET A 66 0.54 8.03 -15.64
C MET A 66 1.43 8.08 -16.88
N LEU A 67 1.01 8.79 -17.93
CA LEU A 67 1.79 8.96 -19.15
C LEU A 67 3.04 9.83 -18.92
N ALA A 68 2.96 10.80 -18.02
CA ALA A 68 4.09 11.67 -17.70
C ALA A 68 5.14 10.97 -16.81
N LEU A 69 4.69 10.19 -15.82
CA LEU A 69 5.58 9.54 -14.84
C LEU A 69 6.15 8.21 -15.37
N LEU A 70 5.31 7.43 -16.06
CA LEU A 70 5.65 6.09 -16.55
C LEU A 70 5.28 5.95 -18.03
N PRO A 71 5.97 6.63 -18.93
CA PRO A 71 5.69 6.51 -20.35
C PRO A 71 5.90 5.08 -20.83
N PRO A 72 5.02 4.54 -21.71
CA PRO A 72 5.05 3.11 -22.07
C PRO A 72 6.20 2.72 -23.00
N GLN A 73 6.76 3.68 -23.75
CA GLN A 73 7.74 3.40 -24.80
C GLN A 73 9.11 4.05 -24.59
N THR A 74 9.26 4.86 -23.56
CA THR A 74 10.53 5.54 -23.25
C THR A 74 10.97 5.24 -21.83
N SER A 75 12.28 5.19 -21.61
CA SER A 75 12.81 5.07 -20.27
C SER A 75 12.48 6.32 -19.46
N PHE A 76 11.94 6.13 -18.25
CA PHE A 76 11.64 7.21 -17.29
C PHE A 76 12.73 7.34 -16.22
N PHE A 77 13.75 6.50 -16.27
CA PHE A 77 14.94 6.54 -15.42
C PHE A 77 16.19 6.20 -16.23
N LYS A 78 17.34 6.60 -15.73
CA LYS A 78 18.65 6.30 -16.31
C LYS A 78 19.62 5.91 -15.21
N LEU A 79 20.33 4.80 -15.41
CA LEU A 79 21.41 4.39 -14.53
C LEU A 79 22.67 5.12 -14.96
N GLN A 80 23.38 5.70 -13.99
CA GLN A 80 24.64 6.42 -14.22
C GLN A 80 25.64 6.04 -13.14
N LEU A 81 26.90 6.03 -13.50
CA LEU A 81 27.98 5.90 -12.54
C LEU A 81 28.11 7.19 -11.72
N ASP A 82 28.27 7.04 -10.41
CA ASP A 82 28.69 8.15 -9.57
C ASP A 82 30.21 8.35 -9.74
N GLU A 83 30.58 9.29 -10.59
CA GLU A 83 32.00 9.64 -10.87
C GLU A 83 32.73 10.11 -9.62
N ASN A 84 32.03 10.71 -8.65
CA ASN A 84 32.60 11.18 -7.41
C ASN A 84 32.96 10.01 -6.47
N ALA A 85 32.13 8.97 -6.42
CA ALA A 85 32.40 7.77 -5.61
C ALA A 85 33.62 6.99 -6.14
N LEU A 86 33.87 7.04 -7.44
CA LEU A 86 34.95 6.28 -8.11
C LEU A 86 36.23 7.07 -8.36
N GLN A 87 36.30 8.30 -7.88
CA GLN A 87 37.53 9.17 -7.92
C GLN A 87 38.20 9.23 -9.29
N GLY A 88 37.47 9.13 -10.39
CA GLY A 88 38.01 9.25 -11.73
C GLY A 88 38.90 8.07 -12.20
N GLN A 89 38.92 6.96 -11.52
CA GLN A 89 39.81 5.81 -11.79
C GLN A 89 39.36 4.88 -12.93
N ILE A 90 38.29 5.19 -13.65
CA ILE A 90 37.78 4.32 -14.69
C ILE A 90 38.34 4.70 -16.06
N PRO A 91 39.04 3.79 -16.76
CA PRO A 91 39.48 4.00 -18.12
C PRO A 91 38.33 4.30 -19.08
N PRO A 92 38.52 5.15 -20.12
CA PRO A 92 37.42 5.48 -21.08
C PRO A 92 36.81 4.29 -21.78
N GLU A 93 37.58 3.23 -22.06
CA GLU A 93 37.11 2.00 -22.67
C GLU A 93 36.14 1.24 -21.78
N MET A 94 36.43 1.17 -20.47
CA MET A 94 35.57 0.52 -19.48
C MET A 94 34.28 1.31 -19.25
N ARG A 95 34.28 2.64 -19.42
CA ARG A 95 33.06 3.48 -19.33
C ARG A 95 32.03 3.08 -20.40
N SER A 96 32.49 2.88 -21.64
CA SER A 96 31.61 2.48 -22.73
C SER A 96 30.95 1.11 -22.50
N GLU A 97 31.71 0.15 -21.96
CA GLU A 97 31.16 -1.18 -21.61
C GLU A 97 30.17 -1.11 -20.45
N LEU A 98 30.43 -0.26 -19.45
CA LEU A 98 29.52 -0.03 -18.33
C LEU A 98 28.23 0.64 -18.79
N ASP A 99 28.29 1.66 -19.65
CA ASP A 99 27.10 2.33 -20.18
C ASP A 99 26.23 1.36 -20.99
N LEU A 100 26.84 0.46 -21.79
CA LEU A 100 26.12 -0.59 -22.48
C LEU A 100 25.48 -1.60 -21.51
N SER A 101 26.15 -1.92 -20.42
CA SER A 101 25.63 -2.82 -19.39
C SER A 101 24.45 -2.18 -18.66
N PHE A 102 24.54 -0.90 -18.30
CA PHE A 102 23.44 -0.15 -17.70
C PHE A 102 22.24 -0.05 -18.63
N ALA A 103 22.46 0.24 -19.91
CA ALA A 103 21.38 0.26 -20.90
C ALA A 103 20.64 -1.10 -21.02
N LYS A 104 21.37 -2.22 -20.92
CA LYS A 104 20.76 -3.56 -20.88
C LYS A 104 19.94 -3.75 -19.60
N ILE A 105 20.47 -3.35 -18.44
CA ILE A 105 19.74 -3.44 -17.15
C ILE A 105 18.49 -2.58 -17.18
N GLU A 106 18.59 -1.33 -17.64
CA GLU A 106 17.43 -0.42 -17.80
C GLU A 106 16.33 -1.07 -18.64
N ARG A 107 16.72 -1.65 -19.77
CA ARG A 107 15.78 -2.33 -20.66
C ARG A 107 15.12 -3.53 -19.99
N THR A 108 15.88 -4.37 -19.30
CA THR A 108 15.35 -5.53 -18.58
C THR A 108 14.35 -5.10 -17.48
N ILE A 109 14.66 -4.03 -16.75
CA ILE A 109 13.75 -3.48 -15.74
C ILE A 109 12.45 -2.97 -16.39
N LEU A 110 12.55 -2.23 -17.50
CA LEU A 110 11.37 -1.73 -18.23
C LEU A 110 10.50 -2.87 -18.77
N GLU A 111 11.11 -3.94 -19.29
CA GLU A 111 10.40 -5.13 -19.76
C GLU A 111 9.70 -5.84 -18.59
N ALA A 112 10.34 -5.94 -17.42
CA ALA A 112 9.75 -6.52 -16.22
C ALA A 112 8.54 -5.68 -15.71
N ILE A 113 8.67 -4.35 -15.66
CA ILE A 113 7.57 -3.43 -15.29
C ILE A 113 6.42 -3.52 -16.31
N ALA A 114 6.72 -3.68 -17.60
CA ALA A 114 5.70 -3.81 -18.63
C ALA A 114 4.94 -5.15 -18.54
N ALA A 115 5.61 -6.21 -18.10
CA ALA A 115 5.02 -7.52 -17.90
C ALA A 115 4.22 -7.65 -16.59
N SER A 116 4.50 -6.80 -15.60
CA SER A 116 3.82 -6.80 -14.31
C SER A 116 2.49 -6.03 -14.32
N SER A 117 1.67 -6.23 -13.29
CA SER A 117 0.46 -5.44 -13.05
C SER A 117 0.72 -4.08 -12.39
N ASP A 118 1.98 -3.72 -12.13
CA ASP A 118 2.37 -2.55 -11.34
C ASP A 118 1.86 -1.24 -11.93
N ARG A 119 1.81 -1.13 -13.27
CA ARG A 119 1.24 0.04 -13.93
C ARG A 119 -0.23 0.26 -13.60
N VAL A 120 -1.00 -0.80 -13.44
CA VAL A 120 -2.42 -0.74 -13.05
C VAL A 120 -2.53 -0.26 -11.60
N ILE A 121 -1.70 -0.80 -10.72
CA ILE A 121 -1.67 -0.42 -9.30
C ILE A 121 -1.27 1.05 -9.14
N ILE A 122 -0.23 1.50 -9.84
CA ILE A 122 0.19 2.91 -9.83
C ILE A 122 -0.92 3.84 -10.35
N HIS A 123 -1.60 3.46 -11.44
CA HIS A 123 -2.73 4.24 -11.94
C HIS A 123 -3.88 4.34 -10.92
N GLN A 124 -4.15 3.26 -10.17
CA GLN A 124 -5.12 3.31 -9.06
C GLN A 124 -4.61 4.19 -7.92
N ALA A 125 -3.33 4.08 -7.53
CA ALA A 125 -2.72 4.92 -6.52
C ALA A 125 -2.82 6.41 -6.88
N LEU A 126 -2.59 6.78 -8.15
CA LEU A 126 -2.75 8.16 -8.63
C LEU A 126 -4.19 8.67 -8.47
N LYS A 127 -5.20 7.84 -8.69
CA LYS A 127 -6.60 8.23 -8.43
C LYS A 127 -6.84 8.50 -6.95
N HIS A 128 -6.30 7.67 -6.06
CA HIS A 128 -6.39 7.89 -4.63
C HIS A 128 -5.67 9.16 -4.20
N LEU A 129 -4.48 9.44 -4.72
CA LEU A 129 -3.75 10.69 -4.47
C LEU A 129 -4.54 11.93 -4.90
N ILE A 130 -5.18 11.90 -6.08
CA ILE A 130 -5.97 13.02 -6.57
C ILE A 130 -7.20 13.29 -5.69
N VAL A 131 -7.87 12.24 -5.20
CA VAL A 131 -9.15 12.36 -4.50
C VAL A 131 -8.98 12.44 -2.98
N ALA A 132 -8.15 11.57 -2.40
CA ALA A 132 -7.95 11.45 -0.97
C ALA A 132 -6.68 12.12 -0.46
N GLY A 133 -5.77 12.54 -1.36
CA GLY A 133 -4.52 13.20 -1.02
C GLY A 133 -3.43 12.29 -0.48
N ASN A 134 -3.74 11.03 -0.15
CA ASN A 134 -2.79 10.08 0.42
C ASN A 134 -3.10 8.66 -0.05
N VAL A 135 -2.04 7.87 -0.19
CA VAL A 135 -2.11 6.43 -0.48
C VAL A 135 -0.85 5.74 0.04
N LEU A 136 -0.96 4.51 0.50
CA LEU A 136 0.20 3.70 0.85
C LEU A 136 0.41 2.65 -0.24
N VAL A 137 1.65 2.54 -0.70
CA VAL A 137 2.07 1.48 -1.63
C VAL A 137 3.09 0.59 -0.94
N PHE A 138 2.92 -0.71 -1.07
CA PHE A 138 3.86 -1.72 -0.59
C PHE A 138 4.48 -2.43 -1.79
N MET A 139 5.79 -2.57 -1.79
CA MET A 139 6.57 -3.26 -2.81
C MET A 139 6.90 -4.67 -2.31
N GLY A 140 6.07 -5.63 -2.68
CA GLY A 140 6.25 -7.04 -2.33
C GLY A 140 6.97 -7.84 -3.42
N GLU A 141 7.26 -9.10 -3.13
CA GLU A 141 7.88 -10.03 -4.10
C GLU A 141 6.99 -10.29 -5.33
N SER A 142 5.67 -10.27 -5.15
CA SER A 142 4.68 -10.47 -6.21
C SER A 142 4.32 -9.19 -6.98
N GLY A 143 4.97 -8.06 -6.69
CA GLY A 143 4.70 -6.76 -7.29
C GLY A 143 4.16 -5.73 -6.30
N LEU A 144 3.64 -4.63 -6.83
CA LEU A 144 3.10 -3.55 -6.02
C LEU A 144 1.72 -3.89 -5.46
N LYS A 145 1.47 -3.47 -4.23
CA LYS A 145 0.17 -3.53 -3.55
C LYS A 145 -0.19 -2.14 -3.03
N MET A 146 -1.40 -1.69 -3.27
CA MET A 146 -1.88 -0.38 -2.84
C MET A 146 -2.88 -0.52 -1.72
N PHE A 147 -2.74 0.33 -0.70
CA PHE A 147 -3.67 0.45 0.41
C PHE A 147 -4.37 1.82 0.34
N PRO A 148 -5.69 1.84 0.21
CA PRO A 148 -6.46 3.08 0.27
C PRO A 148 -6.43 3.69 1.67
N LEU A 149 -6.74 4.98 1.78
CA LEU A 149 -6.62 5.74 3.03
C LEU A 149 -7.32 5.08 4.22
N ASN A 150 -8.47 4.44 4.04
CA ASN A 150 -9.22 3.75 5.09
C ASN A 150 -8.63 2.39 5.53
N ARG A 151 -7.55 1.92 4.90
CA ARG A 151 -6.94 0.61 5.15
C ARG A 151 -5.56 0.68 5.80
N TYR A 152 -5.04 1.85 6.07
CA TYR A 152 -3.77 2.02 6.77
C TYR A 152 -3.79 3.25 7.64
N VAL A 153 -2.97 3.26 8.65
CA VAL A 153 -2.65 4.42 9.48
C VAL A 153 -1.14 4.57 9.55
N LEU A 154 -0.66 5.77 9.78
CA LEU A 154 0.77 6.01 9.95
C LEU A 154 1.01 7.16 10.93
N GLU A 155 2.16 7.09 11.60
CA GLU A 155 2.70 8.15 12.44
C GLU A 155 4.01 8.67 11.85
N ARG A 156 4.20 10.00 11.88
CA ARG A 156 5.41 10.67 11.41
C ARG A 156 6.06 11.45 12.55
N ASP A 157 7.37 11.59 12.48
CA ASP A 157 8.09 12.51 13.35
C ASP A 157 7.89 13.98 12.91
N GLY A 158 8.43 14.92 13.71
CA GLY A 158 8.37 16.35 13.40
C GLY A 158 9.09 16.76 12.11
N ASN A 159 9.93 15.90 11.55
CA ASN A 159 10.63 16.10 10.27
C ASN A 159 9.89 15.44 9.09
N GLY A 160 8.75 14.80 9.34
CA GLY A 160 7.97 14.10 8.33
C GLY A 160 8.41 12.66 8.04
N ASN A 161 9.44 12.14 8.73
CA ASN A 161 9.83 10.75 8.57
C ASN A 161 8.79 9.82 9.17
N VAL A 162 8.54 8.71 8.52
CA VAL A 162 7.61 7.70 9.01
C VAL A 162 8.24 6.95 10.19
N ILE A 163 7.54 6.92 11.32
CA ILE A 163 7.93 6.17 12.51
C ILE A 163 7.23 4.82 12.52
N GLU A 164 5.93 4.81 12.21
CA GLU A 164 5.07 3.66 12.34
C GLU A 164 4.03 3.60 11.23
N ILE A 165 3.75 2.41 10.73
CA ILE A 165 2.67 2.14 9.78
C ILE A 165 1.90 0.93 10.30
N VAL A 166 0.57 1.03 10.32
CA VAL A 166 -0.29 -0.14 10.54
C VAL A 166 -1.28 -0.24 9.40
N THR A 167 -1.32 -1.39 8.74
CA THR A 167 -2.31 -1.68 7.70
C THR A 167 -3.35 -2.65 8.21
N LYS A 168 -4.58 -2.52 7.71
CA LYS A 168 -5.70 -3.41 8.00
C LYS A 168 -6.16 -4.06 6.69
N GLU A 169 -6.15 -5.37 6.63
CA GLU A 169 -6.62 -6.15 5.50
C GLU A 169 -7.68 -7.14 5.95
N ARG A 170 -8.62 -7.41 5.09
CA ARG A 170 -9.67 -8.40 5.33
C ARG A 170 -9.47 -9.57 4.38
N ILE A 171 -9.34 -10.75 4.93
CA ILE A 171 -9.16 -12.00 4.18
C ILE A 171 -10.21 -13.02 4.57
N ASN A 172 -10.46 -13.99 3.69
CA ASN A 172 -11.31 -15.12 4.01
C ASN A 172 -10.61 -16.06 5.00
N LYS A 173 -11.34 -16.62 5.96
CA LYS A 173 -10.80 -17.58 6.95
C LYS A 173 -10.11 -18.77 6.28
N SER A 174 -10.62 -19.25 5.15
CA SER A 174 -10.00 -20.36 4.43
C SER A 174 -8.59 -20.07 3.92
N LEU A 175 -8.27 -18.80 3.64
CA LEU A 175 -6.91 -18.38 3.24
C LEU A 175 -6.00 -18.19 4.45
N LEU A 176 -6.57 -18.05 5.64
CA LEU A 176 -5.82 -17.90 6.87
C LEU A 176 -5.11 -19.20 7.22
N GLU A 177 -5.74 -20.35 6.99
CA GLU A 177 -5.18 -21.67 7.23
C GLU A 177 -3.89 -21.92 6.42
N ASP A 178 -3.76 -21.33 5.24
CA ASP A 178 -2.56 -21.39 4.39
C ASP A 178 -1.41 -20.49 4.89
N ILE A 179 -1.73 -19.46 5.68
CA ILE A 179 -0.77 -18.43 6.12
C ILE A 179 -0.26 -18.71 7.53
N VAL A 180 -1.09 -19.36 8.35
CA VAL A 180 -0.85 -19.58 9.75
C VAL A 180 -0.34 -21.02 9.98
N PRO A 181 0.70 -21.25 10.85
CA PRO A 181 1.13 -22.60 11.22
C PRO A 181 -0.02 -23.41 11.86
N GLU A 182 0.01 -24.75 11.69
CA GLU A 182 -1.01 -25.65 12.25
C GLU A 182 -1.15 -25.53 13.79
N ASP A 183 -0.07 -25.15 14.48
CA ASP A 183 -0.04 -24.94 15.94
C ASP A 183 -0.62 -23.58 16.38
N PHE A 184 -1.05 -22.75 15.44
CA PHE A 184 -1.58 -21.42 15.72
C PHE A 184 -3.04 -21.55 16.18
N MET A 185 -3.25 -21.54 17.50
CA MET A 185 -4.59 -21.55 18.06
C MET A 185 -5.30 -20.24 17.72
N LEU A 186 -6.16 -20.30 16.73
CA LEU A 186 -7.15 -19.25 16.49
C LEU A 186 -8.18 -19.35 17.64
N ASP A 187 -7.97 -18.56 18.69
CA ASP A 187 -9.06 -18.26 19.62
C ASP A 187 -10.15 -17.62 18.76
N GLN A 188 -11.15 -18.42 18.45
CA GLN A 188 -12.33 -17.94 17.74
C GLN A 188 -13.01 -16.95 18.68
N GLU A 189 -12.76 -15.65 18.49
CA GLU A 189 -13.72 -14.65 18.95
C GLU A 189 -15.03 -14.98 18.21
N GLN A 190 -15.90 -15.68 18.91
CA GLN A 190 -17.26 -15.89 18.45
C GLN A 190 -17.90 -14.51 18.51
N ASP A 191 -18.00 -13.86 17.37
CA ASP A 191 -18.79 -12.63 17.24
C ASP A 191 -20.24 -12.99 17.56
N VAL A 192 -20.65 -12.67 18.76
CA VAL A 192 -22.05 -12.76 19.21
C VAL A 192 -22.68 -11.42 18.86
N THR A 193 -23.77 -11.44 18.09
CA THR A 193 -24.58 -10.23 17.89
C THR A 193 -25.17 -9.76 19.20
N GLU A 194 -25.63 -8.48 19.28
CA GLU A 194 -26.35 -7.95 20.44
C GLU A 194 -27.56 -8.83 20.83
N ASP A 195 -28.14 -9.59 19.89
CA ASP A 195 -29.24 -10.53 20.09
C ASP A 195 -28.78 -11.96 20.47
N GLY A 196 -27.47 -12.20 20.65
CA GLY A 196 -26.93 -13.49 21.08
C GLY A 196 -26.83 -14.57 19.98
N GLU A 197 -27.01 -14.21 18.70
CA GLU A 197 -26.80 -15.11 17.58
C GLU A 197 -25.32 -15.15 17.16
N TYR A 198 -24.80 -16.37 16.92
CA TYR A 198 -23.45 -16.56 16.40
C TYR A 198 -23.39 -16.19 14.92
N VAL A 199 -22.57 -15.21 14.57
CA VAL A 199 -22.29 -14.87 13.18
C VAL A 199 -20.97 -15.54 12.78
N ASP A 200 -21.07 -16.55 11.93
CA ASP A 200 -19.90 -17.13 11.25
C ASP A 200 -19.40 -16.15 10.19
N ARG A 201 -18.53 -15.21 10.61
CA ARG A 201 -17.86 -14.33 9.66
C ARG A 201 -16.85 -15.14 8.88
N GLN A 202 -17.07 -15.26 7.59
CA GLN A 202 -16.13 -15.89 6.65
C GLN A 202 -14.84 -15.05 6.44
N GLU A 203 -14.82 -13.81 6.91
CA GLU A 203 -13.71 -12.86 6.74
C GLU A 203 -13.10 -12.46 8.08
N VAL A 204 -11.78 -12.33 8.09
CA VAL A 204 -10.97 -11.97 9.25
C VAL A 204 -10.09 -10.77 8.93
N ASP A 205 -9.94 -9.86 9.88
CA ASP A 205 -9.05 -8.71 9.75
C ASP A 205 -7.61 -9.10 10.15
N ILE A 206 -6.66 -8.89 9.23
CA ILE A 206 -5.21 -9.01 9.47
C ILE A 206 -4.63 -7.60 9.57
N TYR A 207 -3.83 -7.40 10.60
CA TYR A 207 -3.09 -6.15 10.81
C TYR A 207 -1.61 -6.38 10.54
N THR A 208 -1.00 -5.57 9.67
CA THR A 208 0.45 -5.55 9.50
C THR A 208 0.99 -4.32 10.22
N HIS A 209 1.82 -4.56 11.22
CA HIS A 209 2.45 -3.51 12.01
C HIS A 209 3.91 -3.36 11.60
N CYS A 210 4.28 -2.20 11.11
CA CYS A 210 5.64 -1.84 10.69
C CYS A 210 6.13 -0.69 11.57
N LEU A 211 7.26 -0.89 12.24
CA LEU A 211 7.86 0.08 13.17
C LEU A 211 9.30 0.38 12.79
N ARG A 212 9.69 1.64 12.89
CA ARG A 212 11.08 2.06 12.72
C ARG A 212 11.89 1.79 13.99
N VAL A 213 12.92 0.94 13.86
CA VAL A 213 13.85 0.60 14.93
C VAL A 213 15.25 1.07 14.53
N GLY A 214 15.65 2.24 15.01
CA GLY A 214 16.94 2.85 14.64
C GLY A 214 17.00 3.18 13.14
N ASN A 215 17.90 2.51 12.40
CA ASN A 215 18.10 2.74 10.96
C ASN A 215 17.46 1.66 10.08
N ARG A 216 16.42 0.99 10.57
CA ARG A 216 15.69 -0.04 9.83
C ARG A 216 14.22 -0.03 10.19
N TYR A 217 13.38 -0.62 9.33
CA TYR A 217 11.99 -0.95 9.60
C TYR A 217 11.88 -2.44 9.88
N GLU A 218 11.09 -2.79 10.88
CA GLU A 218 10.71 -4.16 11.21
C GLU A 218 9.19 -4.26 11.18
N TRP A 219 8.65 -5.35 10.62
CA TRP A 219 7.21 -5.56 10.56
C TRP A 219 6.84 -7.00 10.85
N HIS A 220 5.60 -7.16 11.26
CA HIS A 220 4.95 -8.45 11.47
C HIS A 220 3.46 -8.32 11.20
N GLN A 221 2.79 -9.45 11.02
CA GLN A 221 1.34 -9.51 10.91
C GLN A 221 0.73 -10.07 12.18
N GLU A 222 -0.45 -9.55 12.54
CA GLU A 222 -1.25 -9.98 13.68
C GLU A 222 -2.67 -10.33 13.23
N VAL A 223 -3.17 -11.43 13.77
CA VAL A 223 -4.56 -11.88 13.64
C VAL A 223 -5.05 -12.26 15.04
N TYR A 224 -6.22 -11.81 15.44
CA TYR A 224 -6.77 -12.02 16.78
C TYR A 224 -5.76 -11.67 17.90
N ASP A 225 -5.08 -10.54 17.75
CA ASP A 225 -4.04 -10.05 18.67
C ASP A 225 -2.82 -10.99 18.85
N GLN A 226 -2.67 -11.98 17.96
CA GLN A 226 -1.54 -12.92 17.95
C GLN A 226 -0.63 -12.67 16.73
N ILE A 227 0.68 -12.64 16.97
CA ILE A 227 1.68 -12.43 15.92
C ILE A 227 1.85 -13.71 15.10
N ILE A 228 1.75 -13.60 13.77
CA ILE A 228 2.06 -14.68 12.84
C ILE A 228 3.58 -14.79 12.70
N PRO A 229 4.23 -15.87 13.17
CA PRO A 229 5.70 -15.96 13.21
C PRO A 229 6.37 -15.85 11.85
N ALA A 230 5.76 -16.41 10.80
CA ALA A 230 6.26 -16.42 9.43
C ALA A 230 6.17 -15.06 8.71
N SER A 231 5.40 -14.11 9.27
CA SER A 231 5.16 -12.79 8.65
C SER A 231 6.22 -11.74 8.95
N LYS A 232 7.19 -12.04 9.80
CA LYS A 232 8.21 -11.09 10.24
C LYS A 232 9.15 -10.73 9.11
N GLY A 233 9.29 -9.42 8.87
CA GLY A 233 10.22 -8.90 7.89
C GLY A 233 11.00 -7.69 8.43
N LYS A 234 12.10 -7.37 7.74
CA LYS A 234 12.94 -6.22 8.06
C LYS A 234 13.57 -5.65 6.81
N ALA A 235 13.74 -4.35 6.77
CA ALA A 235 14.45 -3.65 5.70
C ALA A 235 15.20 -2.44 6.25
N PRO A 236 16.31 -2.02 5.64
CA PRO A 236 16.98 -0.78 6.01
C PRO A 236 16.09 0.43 5.71
N ALA A 237 16.26 1.52 6.47
CA ALA A 237 15.39 2.69 6.37
C ALA A 237 15.43 3.39 5.00
N ASN A 238 16.55 3.27 4.29
CA ASN A 238 16.74 3.82 2.94
C ASN A 238 16.22 2.91 1.80
N ALA A 239 15.76 1.69 2.11
CA ALA A 239 15.24 0.72 1.14
C ALA A 239 14.00 0.00 1.71
N THR A 240 13.14 0.74 2.41
CA THR A 240 11.88 0.20 2.92
C THR A 240 10.93 -0.12 1.77
N PRO A 241 10.22 -1.27 1.81
CA PRO A 241 9.20 -1.58 0.82
C PRO A 241 7.90 -0.78 1.01
N TRP A 242 7.76 -0.05 2.10
CA TRP A 242 6.59 0.76 2.44
C TRP A 242 6.77 2.19 1.93
N LEU A 243 5.93 2.61 0.98
CA LEU A 243 5.98 3.91 0.31
C LEU A 243 4.69 4.70 0.57
N PRO A 244 4.61 5.49 1.64
CA PRO A 244 3.50 6.40 1.88
C PRO A 244 3.65 7.66 1.00
N LEU A 245 2.72 7.82 0.09
CA LEU A 245 2.64 8.90 -0.90
C LEU A 245 1.58 9.93 -0.52
#